data_5ef268ccc7e3c2d3e116246db414cd88
#
_entry.id   5ef268ccc7e3c2d3e116246db414cd88
#
_cell.length_a   1.000
_cell.length_b   1.000
_cell.length_c   1.000
_cell.angle_alpha   90.00
_cell.angle_beta   90.00
_cell.angle_gamma   90.00
#
_symmetry.space_group_name_H-M   'P 1'
#
loop_
_entity.id
_entity.type
_entity.pdbx_description
1 polymer ?
#
loop_
_entity_poly.entity_id
_entity_poly.type
_entity_poly.pdbx_seq_one_letter_code
_entity_poly.pdbx_strand_id
1 'polypeptide(L)'
;MGKLKGDLDLHKLEVFFWVAELKSFSEAAQRLSLKQPTVSAHIQELEKTLAGKLFYRIPGKVTLTALGILLLEQAKDLLAFKRETVAKIERFHGSLSGELWIGGSNIPGEYLLPQKLGSFIKKHPRVKPILRIGDSAGTVDDVLDGKVEIGFVGFKNAENRLSFEKIWQDEMVLTVPSAHPWAGRKSVELADLRSEQFVSRERGSGTLDSFRHLISKGRRSADGLLSVAMELGSTEAVKEALISGFGISILSR
;
A
#
# COMPACT_ATOMS: atom_id res chain seq x y z
N MET A 1 -3.26 -22.94 -32.26
CA MET A 1 -3.64 -21.58 -31.80
C MET A 1 -5.06 -21.64 -31.28
N GLY A 2 -5.28 -21.58 -29.97
CA GLY A 2 -6.62 -21.65 -29.37
C GLY A 2 -7.39 -20.36 -29.65
N LYS A 3 -8.53 -20.47 -30.34
CA LYS A 3 -9.48 -19.34 -30.44
C LYS A 3 -10.23 -19.20 -29.10
N LEU A 4 -10.49 -17.97 -28.66
CA LEU A 4 -11.40 -17.66 -27.56
C LEU A 4 -12.76 -18.39 -27.82
N LYS A 5 -13.25 -19.07 -26.78
CA LYS A 5 -14.51 -19.86 -26.88
C LYS A 5 -15.64 -19.16 -26.11
N GLY A 6 -15.89 -17.88 -26.36
CA GLY A 6 -16.94 -17.11 -25.71
C GLY A 6 -16.52 -15.71 -25.32
N ASP A 7 -17.41 -14.98 -24.65
CA ASP A 7 -17.17 -13.63 -24.18
C ASP A 7 -16.41 -13.60 -22.86
N LEU A 8 -15.60 -12.56 -22.65
CA LEU A 8 -14.87 -12.32 -21.42
C LEU A 8 -15.82 -11.69 -20.37
N ASP A 9 -16.25 -12.49 -19.41
CA ASP A 9 -17.14 -12.06 -18.32
C ASP A 9 -16.33 -11.27 -17.28
N LEU A 10 -16.71 -10.00 -17.09
CA LEU A 10 -16.04 -9.10 -16.14
C LEU A 10 -16.14 -9.56 -14.68
N HIS A 11 -17.19 -10.27 -14.28
CA HIS A 11 -17.29 -10.80 -12.93
C HIS A 11 -16.31 -11.96 -12.72
N LYS A 12 -16.19 -12.87 -13.68
CA LYS A 12 -15.19 -13.95 -13.63
C LYS A 12 -13.76 -13.41 -13.69
N LEU A 13 -13.55 -12.33 -14.45
CA LEU A 13 -12.27 -11.62 -14.49
C LEU A 13 -11.93 -11.02 -13.12
N GLU A 14 -12.90 -10.46 -12.42
CA GLU A 14 -12.73 -9.92 -11.07
C GLU A 14 -12.41 -11.03 -10.05
N VAL A 15 -13.08 -12.16 -10.16
CA VAL A 15 -12.77 -13.36 -9.35
C VAL A 15 -11.32 -13.83 -9.59
N PHE A 16 -10.91 -13.91 -10.85
CA PHE A 16 -9.54 -14.26 -11.22
C PHE A 16 -8.52 -13.27 -10.64
N PHE A 17 -8.78 -11.97 -10.79
CA PHE A 17 -7.94 -10.91 -10.27
C PHE A 17 -7.68 -11.09 -8.76
N TRP A 18 -8.74 -11.28 -7.96
CA TRP A 18 -8.57 -11.43 -6.51
C TRP A 18 -7.89 -12.73 -6.11
N VAL A 19 -8.11 -13.84 -6.81
CA VAL A 19 -7.36 -15.09 -6.57
C VAL A 19 -5.87 -14.90 -6.85
N ALA A 20 -5.53 -14.18 -7.92
CA ALA A 20 -4.14 -13.92 -8.30
C ALA A 20 -3.43 -13.00 -7.30
N GLU A 21 -4.08 -11.90 -6.89
CA GLU A 21 -3.52 -10.90 -5.99
C GLU A 21 -3.34 -11.45 -4.55
N LEU A 22 -4.36 -12.13 -4.03
CA LEU A 22 -4.33 -12.70 -2.67
C LEU A 22 -3.59 -14.03 -2.62
N LYS A 23 -3.25 -14.63 -3.77
CA LYS A 23 -2.64 -15.97 -3.89
C LYS A 23 -3.42 -17.03 -3.10
N SER A 24 -4.73 -16.86 -2.97
CA SER A 24 -5.61 -17.67 -2.14
C SER A 24 -7.03 -17.67 -2.68
N PHE A 25 -7.57 -18.87 -2.97
CA PHE A 25 -8.98 -19.05 -3.36
C PHE A 25 -9.94 -18.75 -2.21
N SER A 26 -9.55 -19.06 -0.98
CA SER A 26 -10.38 -18.85 0.21
C SER A 26 -10.47 -17.37 0.57
N GLU A 27 -9.35 -16.65 0.53
CA GLU A 27 -9.34 -15.20 0.82
C GLU A 27 -10.07 -14.42 -0.29
N ALA A 28 -9.91 -14.80 -1.56
CA ALA A 28 -10.68 -14.24 -2.66
C ALA A 28 -12.19 -14.46 -2.48
N ALA A 29 -12.59 -15.65 -2.03
CA ALA A 29 -13.97 -15.95 -1.73
C ALA A 29 -14.55 -15.06 -0.61
N GLN A 30 -13.81 -14.87 0.48
CA GLN A 30 -14.17 -13.96 1.56
C GLN A 30 -14.28 -12.52 1.06
N ARG A 31 -13.29 -12.06 0.29
CA ARG A 31 -13.25 -10.70 -0.29
C ARG A 31 -14.46 -10.42 -1.17
N LEU A 32 -14.92 -11.40 -1.94
CA LEU A 32 -16.03 -11.28 -2.89
C LEU A 32 -17.39 -11.70 -2.29
N SER A 33 -17.44 -12.07 -1.01
CA SER A 33 -18.64 -12.61 -0.36
C SER A 33 -19.20 -13.84 -1.09
N LEU A 34 -18.33 -14.68 -1.66
CA LEU A 34 -18.64 -15.91 -2.35
C LEU A 34 -18.22 -17.13 -1.53
N LYS A 35 -18.71 -18.31 -1.93
CA LYS A 35 -18.19 -19.60 -1.45
C LYS A 35 -16.96 -20.01 -2.27
N GLN A 36 -15.97 -20.61 -1.66
CA GLN A 36 -14.73 -21.05 -2.34
C GLN A 36 -15.00 -21.99 -3.55
N PRO A 37 -15.98 -22.95 -3.51
CA PRO A 37 -16.32 -23.74 -4.69
C PRO A 37 -16.82 -22.88 -5.87
N THR A 38 -17.55 -21.79 -5.59
CA THR A 38 -18.04 -20.84 -6.61
C THR A 38 -16.86 -20.11 -7.27
N VAL A 39 -15.90 -19.66 -6.49
CA VAL A 39 -14.65 -19.06 -7.00
C VAL A 39 -13.93 -20.05 -7.91
N SER A 40 -13.77 -21.29 -7.48
CA SER A 40 -13.14 -22.35 -8.29
C SER A 40 -13.89 -22.62 -9.60
N ALA A 41 -15.22 -22.62 -9.59
CA ALA A 41 -16.05 -22.79 -10.78
C ALA A 41 -15.86 -21.64 -11.77
N HIS A 42 -15.86 -20.38 -11.29
CA HIS A 42 -15.63 -19.20 -12.12
C HIS A 42 -14.25 -19.22 -12.79
N ILE A 43 -13.20 -19.61 -12.06
CA ILE A 43 -11.86 -19.78 -12.63
C ILE A 43 -11.86 -20.86 -13.72
N GLN A 44 -12.49 -22.02 -13.48
CA GLN A 44 -12.55 -23.09 -14.47
C GLN A 44 -13.31 -22.68 -15.75
N GLU A 45 -14.39 -21.92 -15.60
CA GLU A 45 -15.14 -21.39 -16.75
C GLU A 45 -14.33 -20.37 -17.54
N LEU A 46 -13.62 -19.48 -16.85
CA LEU A 46 -12.73 -18.50 -17.48
C LEU A 46 -11.59 -19.21 -18.23
N GLU A 47 -10.97 -20.25 -17.64
CA GLU A 47 -9.96 -21.08 -18.28
C GLU A 47 -10.50 -21.79 -19.54
N LYS A 48 -11.76 -22.25 -19.52
CA LYS A 48 -12.41 -22.82 -20.69
C LYS A 48 -12.63 -21.78 -21.79
N THR A 49 -13.09 -20.58 -21.45
CA THR A 49 -13.30 -19.48 -22.38
C THR A 49 -11.98 -19.09 -23.06
N LEU A 50 -10.90 -19.00 -22.28
CA LEU A 50 -9.56 -18.61 -22.76
C LEU A 50 -8.78 -19.77 -23.40
N ALA A 51 -9.34 -20.98 -23.40
CA ALA A 51 -8.69 -22.19 -23.89
C ALA A 51 -7.30 -22.45 -23.29
N GLY A 52 -7.11 -22.07 -22.01
CA GLY A 52 -5.83 -22.24 -21.33
C GLY A 52 -5.94 -22.15 -19.82
N LYS A 53 -4.93 -22.70 -19.12
CA LYS A 53 -4.84 -22.66 -17.67
C LYS A 53 -4.27 -21.32 -17.21
N LEU A 54 -4.88 -20.74 -16.17
CA LEU A 54 -4.46 -19.48 -15.55
C LEU A 54 -3.56 -19.72 -14.33
N PHE A 55 -3.76 -20.85 -13.65
CA PHE A 55 -2.97 -21.22 -12.49
C PHE A 55 -2.33 -22.60 -12.68
N TYR A 56 -1.12 -22.77 -12.15
CA TYR A 56 -0.51 -24.08 -12.00
C TYR A 56 -1.21 -24.85 -10.87
N ARG A 57 -1.38 -26.17 -11.05
CA ARG A 57 -1.92 -27.08 -10.02
C ARG A 57 -0.80 -27.56 -9.10
N ILE A 58 -0.36 -26.70 -8.22
CA ILE A 58 0.64 -27.05 -7.18
C ILE A 58 -0.10 -27.10 -5.84
N PRO A 59 -0.10 -28.24 -5.12
CA PRO A 59 -0.75 -28.32 -3.81
C PRO A 59 -0.24 -27.24 -2.87
N GLY A 60 -1.16 -26.52 -2.21
CA GLY A 60 -0.85 -25.48 -1.23
C GLY A 60 -0.26 -24.18 -1.80
N LYS A 61 -0.10 -24.05 -3.14
CA LYS A 61 0.48 -22.84 -3.75
C LYS A 61 -0.32 -22.37 -4.97
N VAL A 62 -0.75 -21.13 -4.94
CA VAL A 62 -1.39 -20.45 -6.08
C VAL A 62 -0.31 -19.72 -6.88
N THR A 63 -0.03 -20.20 -8.09
CA THR A 63 0.99 -19.64 -8.98
C THR A 63 0.40 -19.44 -10.37
N LEU A 64 0.59 -18.27 -10.96
CA LEU A 64 0.11 -17.95 -12.30
C LEU A 64 0.92 -18.66 -13.40
N THR A 65 0.22 -19.08 -14.47
CA THR A 65 0.85 -19.46 -15.73
C THR A 65 1.24 -18.22 -16.53
N ALA A 66 1.94 -18.39 -17.67
CA ALA A 66 2.23 -17.28 -18.59
C ALA A 66 0.94 -16.59 -19.09
N LEU A 67 -0.12 -17.38 -19.38
CA LEU A 67 -1.44 -16.83 -19.72
C LEU A 67 -2.08 -16.09 -18.53
N GLY A 68 -1.91 -16.61 -17.31
CA GLY A 68 -2.38 -15.97 -16.09
C GLY A 68 -1.70 -14.63 -15.85
N ILE A 69 -0.40 -14.52 -16.06
CA ILE A 69 0.36 -13.25 -15.92
C ILE A 69 -0.15 -12.24 -16.94
N LEU A 70 -0.26 -12.61 -18.21
CA LEU A 70 -0.80 -11.75 -19.26
C LEU A 70 -2.23 -11.27 -18.92
N LEU A 71 -3.10 -12.19 -18.49
CA LEU A 71 -4.47 -11.83 -18.13
C LEU A 71 -4.53 -10.91 -16.91
N LEU A 72 -3.64 -11.08 -15.92
CA LEU A 72 -3.62 -10.24 -14.73
C LEU A 72 -3.32 -8.77 -15.07
N GLU A 73 -2.36 -8.53 -15.95
CA GLU A 73 -2.05 -7.18 -16.43
C GLU A 73 -3.26 -6.53 -17.11
N GLN A 74 -3.93 -7.26 -18.03
CA GLN A 74 -5.10 -6.74 -18.71
C GLN A 74 -6.33 -6.60 -17.78
N ALA A 75 -6.48 -7.50 -16.80
CA ALA A 75 -7.55 -7.43 -15.83
C ALA A 75 -7.48 -6.17 -14.96
N LYS A 76 -6.28 -5.73 -14.57
CA LYS A 76 -6.08 -4.50 -13.81
C LYS A 76 -6.69 -3.29 -14.55
N ASP A 77 -6.37 -3.12 -15.81
CA ASP A 77 -6.85 -2.00 -16.64
C ASP A 77 -8.37 -2.05 -16.86
N LEU A 78 -8.89 -3.22 -17.21
CA LEU A 78 -10.33 -3.40 -17.47
C LEU A 78 -11.16 -3.16 -16.21
N LEU A 79 -10.71 -3.65 -15.05
CA LEU A 79 -11.43 -3.47 -13.80
C LEU A 79 -11.30 -2.03 -13.29
N ALA A 80 -10.19 -1.35 -13.53
CA ALA A 80 -10.03 0.08 -13.26
C ALA A 80 -10.99 0.92 -14.10
N PHE A 81 -11.07 0.64 -15.42
CA PHE A 81 -12.00 1.32 -16.32
C PHE A 81 -13.48 1.07 -15.96
N LYS A 82 -13.84 -0.19 -15.59
CA LYS A 82 -15.17 -0.51 -15.05
C LYS A 82 -15.52 0.37 -13.85
N ARG A 83 -14.61 0.48 -12.86
CA ARG A 83 -14.84 1.30 -11.65
C ARG A 83 -15.00 2.78 -12.01
N GLU A 84 -14.15 3.32 -12.88
CA GLU A 84 -14.23 4.72 -13.33
C GLU A 84 -15.56 4.99 -14.03
N THR A 85 -16.02 4.08 -14.88
CA THR A 85 -17.30 4.20 -15.59
C THR A 85 -18.47 4.24 -14.61
N VAL A 86 -18.51 3.32 -13.64
CA VAL A 86 -19.56 3.30 -12.60
C VAL A 86 -19.54 4.60 -11.81
N ALA A 87 -18.38 5.08 -11.39
CA ALA A 87 -18.24 6.33 -10.64
C ALA A 87 -18.70 7.57 -11.44
N LYS A 88 -18.48 7.58 -12.77
CA LYS A 88 -19.01 8.65 -13.66
C LYS A 88 -20.53 8.63 -13.73
N ILE A 89 -21.13 7.43 -13.83
CA ILE A 89 -22.59 7.27 -13.86
C ILE A 89 -23.22 7.69 -12.53
N GLU A 90 -22.64 7.27 -11.42
CA GLU A 90 -23.11 7.64 -10.08
C GLU A 90 -23.04 9.16 -9.85
N ARG A 91 -21.97 9.81 -10.29
CA ARG A 91 -21.86 11.28 -10.28
C ARG A 91 -22.96 11.94 -11.10
N PHE A 92 -23.26 11.41 -12.27
CA PHE A 92 -24.35 11.91 -13.13
C PHE A 92 -25.71 11.84 -12.43
N HIS A 93 -25.96 10.78 -11.66
CA HIS A 93 -27.18 10.64 -10.88
C HIS A 93 -27.18 11.40 -9.53
N GLY A 94 -26.12 12.17 -9.25
CA GLY A 94 -26.01 12.96 -8.00
C GLY A 94 -25.87 12.11 -6.75
N SER A 95 -25.52 10.84 -6.88
CA SER A 95 -25.45 9.90 -5.77
C SER A 95 -24.05 9.31 -5.63
N LEU A 96 -23.32 9.79 -4.60
CA LEU A 96 -22.08 9.14 -4.17
C LEU A 96 -22.45 8.05 -3.14
N SER A 97 -22.21 6.79 -3.48
CA SER A 97 -22.50 5.65 -2.61
C SER A 97 -21.51 4.50 -2.90
N GLY A 98 -21.43 3.54 -2.00
CA GLY A 98 -20.56 2.38 -2.17
C GLY A 98 -19.32 2.40 -1.28
N GLU A 99 -18.40 1.46 -1.51
CA GLU A 99 -17.13 1.38 -0.77
C GLU A 99 -16.06 2.26 -1.46
N LEU A 100 -15.30 3.00 -0.64
CA LEU A 100 -14.14 3.78 -1.07
C LEU A 100 -12.90 3.18 -0.41
N TRP A 101 -12.06 2.52 -1.18
CA TRP A 101 -10.83 1.90 -0.69
C TRP A 101 -9.69 2.91 -0.75
N ILE A 102 -9.11 3.15 0.41
CA ILE A 102 -8.07 4.16 0.62
C ILE A 102 -6.84 3.46 1.16
N GLY A 103 -5.68 3.70 0.55
CA GLY A 103 -4.37 3.34 1.08
C GLY A 103 -3.77 4.49 1.89
N GLY A 104 -3.18 4.18 3.02
CA GLY A 104 -2.44 5.15 3.82
C GLY A 104 -1.11 4.58 4.29
N SER A 105 0.00 5.27 4.04
CA SER A 105 1.22 4.91 4.76
C SER A 105 1.10 5.27 6.24
N ASN A 106 1.97 4.72 7.08
CA ASN A 106 1.81 4.75 8.54
C ASN A 106 1.35 6.12 9.09
N ILE A 107 2.07 7.21 8.81
CA ILE A 107 1.70 8.53 9.34
C ILE A 107 0.36 9.03 8.80
N PRO A 108 0.12 9.11 7.48
CA PRO A 108 -1.18 9.46 6.96
C PRO A 108 -2.30 8.51 7.43
N GLY A 109 -2.05 7.21 7.42
CA GLY A 109 -3.08 6.19 7.72
C GLY A 109 -3.49 6.14 9.19
N GLU A 110 -2.54 6.26 10.10
CA GLU A 110 -2.80 6.12 11.53
C GLU A 110 -3.25 7.44 12.18
N TYR A 111 -2.71 8.58 11.75
CA TYR A 111 -2.90 9.83 12.47
C TYR A 111 -3.74 10.88 11.73
N LEU A 112 -3.68 10.96 10.40
CA LEU A 112 -4.32 12.04 9.66
C LEU A 112 -5.66 11.63 9.05
N LEU A 113 -5.70 10.49 8.35
CA LEU A 113 -6.88 10.05 7.62
C LEU A 113 -8.08 9.72 8.51
N PRO A 114 -7.97 9.06 9.68
CA PRO A 114 -9.14 8.73 10.49
C PRO A 114 -9.98 9.95 10.87
N GLN A 115 -9.36 11.05 11.24
CA GLN A 115 -10.04 12.30 11.58
C GLN A 115 -10.75 12.94 10.37
N LYS A 116 -10.08 12.89 9.19
CA LYS A 116 -10.64 13.44 7.94
C LYS A 116 -11.80 12.59 7.43
N LEU A 117 -11.66 11.26 7.53
CA LEU A 117 -12.70 10.31 7.13
C LEU A 117 -13.96 10.45 8.00
N GLY A 118 -13.81 10.71 9.30
CA GLY A 118 -14.95 11.00 10.17
C GLY A 118 -15.78 12.20 9.70
N SER A 119 -15.12 13.25 9.22
CA SER A 119 -15.80 14.43 8.64
C SER A 119 -16.37 14.14 7.25
N PHE A 120 -15.70 13.32 6.46
CA PHE A 120 -16.15 12.91 5.13
C PHE A 120 -17.44 12.08 5.18
N ILE A 121 -17.52 11.09 6.07
CA ILE A 121 -18.71 10.24 6.24
C ILE A 121 -19.95 11.06 6.60
N LYS A 122 -19.80 12.10 7.44
CA LYS A 122 -20.90 12.99 7.78
C LYS A 122 -21.48 13.72 6.57
N LYS A 123 -20.64 14.05 5.57
CA LYS A 123 -21.07 14.70 4.33
C LYS A 123 -21.56 13.70 3.27
N HIS A 124 -21.06 12.48 3.31
CA HIS A 124 -21.33 11.44 2.33
C HIS A 124 -21.74 10.13 3.03
N PRO A 125 -22.90 10.08 3.70
CA PRO A 125 -23.27 8.96 4.58
C PRO A 125 -23.52 7.64 3.84
N ARG A 126 -23.66 7.67 2.52
CA ARG A 126 -23.79 6.48 1.69
C ARG A 126 -22.46 5.91 1.17
N VAL A 127 -21.36 6.60 1.45
CA VAL A 127 -20.00 6.11 1.12
C VAL A 127 -19.42 5.45 2.36
N LYS A 128 -18.91 4.23 2.19
CA LYS A 128 -18.20 3.47 3.23
C LYS A 128 -16.72 3.49 2.94
N PRO A 129 -15.91 4.35 3.57
CA PRO A 129 -14.47 4.31 3.39
C PRO A 129 -13.87 3.07 4.08
N ILE A 130 -12.91 2.43 3.40
CA ILE A 130 -12.13 1.31 3.90
C ILE A 130 -10.67 1.71 3.80
N LEU A 131 -10.04 1.91 4.95
CA LEU A 131 -8.65 2.34 5.04
C LEU A 131 -7.73 1.13 5.23
N ARG A 132 -6.77 0.97 4.31
CA ARG A 132 -5.65 0.02 4.43
C ARG A 132 -4.41 0.79 4.84
N ILE A 133 -3.72 0.31 5.87
CA ILE A 133 -2.49 0.93 6.37
C ILE A 133 -1.32 0.03 6.04
N GLY A 134 -0.24 0.60 5.52
CA GLY A 134 0.99 -0.08 5.15
C GLY A 134 2.18 0.88 5.14
N ASP A 135 3.23 0.55 4.41
CA ASP A 135 4.31 1.49 4.10
C ASP A 135 4.00 2.32 2.84
N SER A 136 4.88 3.27 2.49
CA SER A 136 4.65 4.12 1.33
C SER A 136 4.78 3.37 0.01
N ALA A 137 5.70 2.41 -0.10
CA ALA A 137 5.91 1.64 -1.31
C ALA A 137 4.72 0.71 -1.57
N GLY A 138 4.29 -0.06 -0.56
CA GLY A 138 3.13 -0.93 -0.64
C GLY A 138 1.83 -0.16 -0.91
N THR A 139 1.68 1.06 -0.37
CA THR A 139 0.52 1.92 -0.68
C THR A 139 0.52 2.34 -2.15
N VAL A 140 1.68 2.66 -2.73
CA VAL A 140 1.82 2.97 -4.16
C VAL A 140 1.47 1.74 -5.01
N ASP A 141 1.99 0.57 -4.66
CA ASP A 141 1.69 -0.69 -5.34
C ASP A 141 0.18 -1.02 -5.27
N ASP A 142 -0.45 -0.82 -4.12
CA ASP A 142 -1.89 -1.04 -3.95
C ASP A 142 -2.74 -0.12 -4.85
N VAL A 143 -2.30 1.12 -5.13
CA VAL A 143 -2.95 2.01 -6.11
C VAL A 143 -2.73 1.49 -7.53
N LEU A 144 -1.49 1.15 -7.90
CA LEU A 144 -1.14 0.62 -9.22
C LEU A 144 -1.88 -0.67 -9.54
N ASP A 145 -2.02 -1.53 -8.54
CA ASP A 145 -2.75 -2.80 -8.64
C ASP A 145 -4.27 -2.61 -8.59
N GLY A 146 -4.76 -1.38 -8.37
CA GLY A 146 -6.19 -1.12 -8.26
C GLY A 146 -6.85 -1.73 -7.03
N LYS A 147 -6.08 -2.06 -6.00
CA LYS A 147 -6.60 -2.56 -4.71
C LYS A 147 -7.21 -1.44 -3.87
N VAL A 148 -6.74 -0.21 -4.09
CA VAL A 148 -7.29 1.02 -3.52
C VAL A 148 -7.44 2.08 -4.62
N GLU A 149 -8.41 2.97 -4.47
CA GLU A 149 -8.68 4.04 -5.45
C GLU A 149 -7.75 5.23 -5.29
N ILE A 150 -7.28 5.48 -4.07
CA ILE A 150 -6.38 6.59 -3.74
C ILE A 150 -5.43 6.18 -2.64
N GLY A 151 -4.18 6.64 -2.72
CA GLY A 151 -3.15 6.41 -1.72
C GLY A 151 -2.62 7.71 -1.12
N PHE A 152 -2.34 7.70 0.18
CA PHE A 152 -1.71 8.79 0.92
C PHE A 152 -0.37 8.33 1.45
N VAL A 153 0.71 8.94 0.96
CA VAL A 153 2.08 8.50 1.25
C VAL A 153 2.93 9.63 1.82
N GLY A 154 3.90 9.29 2.64
CA GLY A 154 4.82 10.27 3.23
C GLY A 154 5.94 10.73 2.28
N PHE A 155 6.16 10.02 1.18
CA PHE A 155 7.23 10.33 0.24
C PHE A 155 6.80 10.05 -1.19
N LYS A 156 7.10 10.98 -2.12
CA LYS A 156 6.86 10.79 -3.56
C LYS A 156 7.99 9.93 -4.14
N ASN A 157 7.65 8.76 -4.67
CA ASN A 157 8.57 7.97 -5.48
C ASN A 157 8.55 8.42 -6.96
N ALA A 158 9.45 7.86 -7.76
CA ALA A 158 9.59 8.19 -9.19
C ALA A 158 8.59 7.42 -10.10
N GLU A 159 7.40 7.06 -9.60
CA GLU A 159 6.40 6.32 -10.38
C GLU A 159 5.65 7.25 -11.34
N ASN A 160 5.86 7.04 -12.64
CA ASN A 160 5.31 7.91 -13.70
C ASN A 160 3.84 7.59 -14.07
N ARG A 161 3.33 6.41 -13.66
CA ARG A 161 1.94 6.01 -13.93
C ARG A 161 0.94 6.63 -12.97
N LEU A 162 1.42 7.31 -11.91
CA LEU A 162 0.59 7.95 -10.89
C LEU A 162 0.79 9.46 -10.90
N SER A 163 -0.31 10.17 -10.62
CA SER A 163 -0.26 11.60 -10.30
C SER A 163 -0.12 11.79 -8.80
N PHE A 164 0.84 12.61 -8.38
CA PHE A 164 1.07 12.94 -6.98
C PHE A 164 0.76 14.41 -6.71
N GLU A 165 -0.06 14.66 -5.69
CA GLU A 165 -0.37 15.99 -5.20
C GLU A 165 0.10 16.14 -3.75
N LYS A 166 0.77 17.27 -3.45
CA LYS A 166 1.19 17.57 -2.07
C LYS A 166 0.02 18.18 -1.31
N ILE A 167 -0.48 17.48 -0.30
CA ILE A 167 -1.64 17.90 0.51
C ILE A 167 -1.27 18.25 1.96
N TRP A 168 -0.21 17.67 2.50
CA TRP A 168 0.31 17.97 3.84
C TRP A 168 1.80 18.23 3.81
N GLN A 169 2.28 18.85 4.86
CA GLN A 169 3.70 19.03 5.13
C GLN A 169 4.01 18.46 6.50
N ASP A 170 5.14 17.78 6.58
CA ASP A 170 5.62 17.12 7.79
C ASP A 170 7.00 17.66 8.17
N GLU A 171 7.30 17.62 9.45
CA GLU A 171 8.62 17.94 10.00
C GLU A 171 9.21 16.68 10.64
N MET A 172 10.33 16.24 10.12
CA MET A 172 11.06 15.12 10.71
C MET A 172 12.03 15.61 11.76
N VAL A 173 12.00 14.95 12.91
CA VAL A 173 12.85 15.29 14.06
C VAL A 173 13.66 14.09 14.52
N LEU A 174 14.89 14.35 14.96
CA LEU A 174 15.67 13.36 15.70
C LEU A 174 15.00 13.15 17.06
N THR A 175 14.65 11.91 17.34
CA THR A 175 13.96 11.52 18.57
C THR A 175 14.89 10.62 19.38
N VAL A 176 15.01 10.93 20.66
CA VAL A 176 15.89 10.22 21.60
C VAL A 176 15.12 9.93 22.89
N PRO A 177 15.51 8.91 23.67
CA PRO A 177 14.99 8.68 25.02
C PRO A 177 15.13 9.92 25.91
N SER A 178 14.23 10.11 26.87
CA SER A 178 14.23 11.28 27.74
C SER A 178 15.51 11.39 28.60
N ALA A 179 16.16 10.29 28.93
CA ALA A 179 17.41 10.22 29.67
C ALA A 179 18.67 10.37 28.78
N HIS A 180 18.50 10.48 27.45
CA HIS A 180 19.62 10.57 26.52
C HIS A 180 20.36 11.91 26.66
N PRO A 181 21.74 11.95 26.52
CA PRO A 181 22.49 13.19 26.59
C PRO A 181 22.09 14.30 25.62
N TRP A 182 21.37 13.93 24.56
CA TRP A 182 20.83 14.86 23.54
C TRP A 182 19.40 15.32 23.84
N ALA A 183 18.76 14.80 24.87
CA ALA A 183 17.42 15.24 25.25
C ALA A 183 17.41 16.76 25.53
N GLY A 184 16.48 17.48 24.91
CA GLY A 184 16.37 18.93 25.02
C GLY A 184 17.36 19.76 24.18
N ARG A 185 18.29 19.14 23.43
CA ARG A 185 19.15 19.88 22.48
C ARG A 185 18.34 20.32 21.29
N LYS A 186 18.61 21.51 20.75
CA LYS A 186 17.95 22.06 19.56
C LYS A 186 18.47 21.43 18.26
N SER A 187 19.69 20.97 18.25
CA SER A 187 20.33 20.33 17.07
C SER A 187 21.48 19.42 17.51
N VAL A 188 21.82 18.49 16.64
CA VAL A 188 22.94 17.54 16.76
C VAL A 188 23.68 17.53 15.42
N GLU A 189 24.99 17.38 15.46
CA GLU A 189 25.78 17.24 14.24
C GLU A 189 25.53 15.86 13.59
N LEU A 190 25.43 15.84 12.26
CA LEU A 190 25.22 14.58 11.52
C LEU A 190 26.32 13.54 11.80
N ALA A 191 27.55 14.00 12.06
CA ALA A 191 28.67 13.11 12.35
C ALA A 191 28.48 12.34 13.67
N ASP A 192 27.80 12.93 14.65
CA ASP A 192 27.57 12.34 15.96
C ASP A 192 26.60 11.15 15.90
N LEU A 193 25.74 11.08 14.87
CA LEU A 193 24.79 9.97 14.70
C LEU A 193 25.51 8.61 14.58
N ARG A 194 26.78 8.60 14.15
CA ARG A 194 27.56 7.36 13.99
C ARG A 194 27.88 6.68 15.32
N SER A 195 27.97 7.45 16.40
CA SER A 195 28.30 6.93 17.73
C SER A 195 27.10 6.30 18.44
N GLU A 196 25.90 6.52 17.90
CA GLU A 196 24.66 6.09 18.54
C GLU A 196 24.04 4.89 17.85
N GLN A 197 23.34 4.07 18.60
CA GLN A 197 22.56 2.97 18.06
C GLN A 197 21.28 3.53 17.41
N PHE A 198 21.15 3.31 16.12
CA PHE A 198 20.01 3.82 15.36
C PHE A 198 18.92 2.76 15.22
N VAL A 199 17.69 3.11 15.61
CA VAL A 199 16.48 2.31 15.35
C VAL A 199 15.90 2.79 14.03
N SER A 200 15.99 1.96 13.01
CA SER A 200 15.54 2.27 11.65
C SER A 200 14.11 1.81 11.43
N ARG A 201 13.46 2.44 10.47
CA ARG A 201 12.26 1.90 9.83
C ARG A 201 12.65 0.93 8.73
N GLU A 202 11.70 0.06 8.37
CA GLU A 202 11.81 -0.90 7.27
C GLU A 202 12.03 -0.22 5.91
N ARG A 203 12.56 -0.98 4.95
CA ARG A 203 12.66 -0.54 3.55
C ARG A 203 11.26 -0.28 2.99
N GLY A 204 11.10 0.82 2.25
CA GLY A 204 9.80 1.28 1.74
C GLY A 204 9.09 2.29 2.65
N SER A 205 9.61 2.52 3.85
CA SER A 205 9.12 3.57 4.74
C SER A 205 9.39 4.96 4.18
N GLY A 206 8.33 5.75 4.00
CA GLY A 206 8.44 7.14 3.54
C GLY A 206 9.27 8.02 4.47
N THR A 207 9.26 7.76 5.78
CA THR A 207 10.10 8.46 6.78
C THR A 207 11.57 8.17 6.55
N LEU A 208 11.93 6.90 6.37
CA LEU A 208 13.31 6.51 6.11
C LEU A 208 13.83 7.07 4.78
N ASP A 209 13.01 7.02 3.73
CA ASP A 209 13.37 7.51 2.39
C ASP A 209 13.51 9.04 2.38
N SER A 210 12.62 9.75 3.05
CA SER A 210 12.72 11.21 3.22
C SER A 210 13.99 11.60 3.98
N PHE A 211 14.32 10.90 5.05
CA PHE A 211 15.56 11.14 5.80
C PHE A 211 16.79 10.87 4.96
N ARG A 212 16.86 9.73 4.28
CA ARG A 212 17.97 9.41 3.36
C ARG A 212 18.14 10.46 2.28
N HIS A 213 17.04 10.95 1.72
CA HIS A 213 17.07 12.01 0.72
C HIS A 213 17.62 13.33 1.28
N LEU A 214 17.26 13.71 2.51
CA LEU A 214 17.79 14.90 3.17
C LEU A 214 19.30 14.83 3.39
N ILE A 215 19.80 13.71 3.90
CA ILE A 215 21.25 13.57 4.18
C ILE A 215 22.08 13.35 2.91
N SER A 216 21.49 12.84 1.83
CA SER A 216 22.18 12.65 0.54
C SER A 216 22.34 13.95 -0.26
N LYS A 217 21.51 14.96 -0.04
CA LYS A 217 21.61 16.26 -0.75
C LYS A 217 22.94 16.99 -0.56
N GLY A 218 23.73 16.63 0.44
CA GLY A 218 25.04 17.23 0.71
C GLY A 218 26.23 16.26 0.58
N ARG A 219 26.00 14.97 0.31
CA ARG A 219 27.05 13.94 0.34
C ARG A 219 26.80 12.85 -0.74
N ARG A 220 27.91 12.26 -1.23
CA ARG A 220 27.86 11.18 -2.24
C ARG A 220 27.21 9.88 -1.77
N SER A 221 27.06 9.64 -0.47
CA SER A 221 26.38 8.49 0.12
C SER A 221 25.98 8.76 1.57
N ALA A 222 24.81 8.27 1.98
CA ALA A 222 24.37 8.19 3.38
C ALA A 222 24.93 6.93 4.08
N ASP A 223 25.63 6.07 3.34
CA ASP A 223 26.15 4.81 3.85
C ASP A 223 27.20 5.05 4.93
N GLY A 224 27.09 4.31 6.03
CA GLY A 224 27.96 4.43 7.20
C GLY A 224 27.73 5.67 8.08
N LEU A 225 26.67 6.45 7.83
CA LEU A 225 26.27 7.56 8.71
C LEU A 225 25.49 7.08 9.93
N LEU A 226 24.75 5.99 9.79
CA LEU A 226 23.92 5.42 10.83
C LEU A 226 24.43 4.04 11.24
N SER A 227 24.58 3.82 12.56
CA SER A 227 24.81 2.50 13.14
C SER A 227 23.46 1.83 13.41
N VAL A 228 22.85 1.22 12.37
CA VAL A 228 21.54 0.58 12.50
C VAL A 228 21.65 -0.65 13.39
N ALA A 229 21.09 -0.58 14.59
CA ALA A 229 21.06 -1.66 15.55
C ALA A 229 19.76 -2.46 15.52
N MET A 230 18.68 -1.85 15.02
CA MET A 230 17.35 -2.48 14.94
C MET A 230 16.56 -1.90 13.76
N GLU A 231 15.77 -2.75 13.07
CA GLU A 231 14.83 -2.36 12.03
C GLU A 231 13.41 -2.77 12.45
N LEU A 232 12.47 -1.82 12.42
CA LEU A 232 11.10 -2.02 12.89
C LEU A 232 10.08 -1.58 11.83
N GLY A 233 9.01 -2.36 11.68
CA GLY A 233 8.00 -2.22 10.63
C GLY A 233 6.91 -1.19 10.89
N SER A 234 6.95 -0.43 12.00
CA SER A 234 5.96 0.62 12.27
C SER A 234 6.54 1.78 13.09
N THR A 235 5.91 2.94 12.98
CA THR A 235 6.28 4.13 13.76
C THR A 235 6.06 3.89 15.26
N GLU A 236 4.98 3.21 15.63
CA GLU A 236 4.69 2.88 17.04
C GLU A 236 5.76 1.94 17.63
N ALA A 237 6.19 0.91 16.91
CA ALA A 237 7.25 0.04 17.39
C ALA A 237 8.58 0.81 17.61
N VAL A 238 8.89 1.76 16.74
CA VAL A 238 10.07 2.64 16.94
C VAL A 238 9.90 3.51 18.20
N LYS A 239 8.74 4.11 18.41
CA LYS A 239 8.44 4.90 19.63
C LYS A 239 8.61 4.05 20.89
N GLU A 240 8.09 2.83 20.92
CA GLU A 240 8.20 1.92 22.05
C GLU A 240 9.67 1.55 22.34
N ALA A 241 10.50 1.33 21.31
CA ALA A 241 11.93 1.11 21.50
C ALA A 241 12.62 2.30 22.16
N LEU A 242 12.32 3.54 21.71
CA LEU A 242 12.85 4.77 22.30
C LEU A 242 12.34 4.99 23.73
N ILE A 243 11.07 4.73 24.01
CA ILE A 243 10.48 4.84 25.35
C ILE A 243 11.16 3.85 26.31
N SER A 244 11.52 2.66 25.83
CA SER A 244 12.27 1.68 26.63
C SER A 244 13.73 2.07 26.91
N GLY A 245 14.19 3.20 26.35
CA GLY A 245 15.54 3.70 26.52
C GLY A 245 16.55 3.20 25.48
N PHE A 246 16.08 2.53 24.40
CA PHE A 246 16.98 1.96 23.39
C PHE A 246 17.12 2.86 22.16
N GLY A 247 18.36 3.26 21.88
CA GLY A 247 18.76 3.89 20.63
C GLY A 247 18.19 5.29 20.38
N ILE A 248 18.37 5.74 19.15
CA ILE A 248 17.83 7.00 18.62
C ILE A 248 17.11 6.73 17.28
N SER A 249 16.21 7.61 16.87
CA SER A 249 15.53 7.48 15.58
C SER A 249 15.11 8.83 14.99
N ILE A 250 14.65 8.81 13.75
CA ILE A 250 13.99 9.94 13.09
C ILE A 250 12.49 9.63 12.98
N LEU A 251 11.68 10.52 13.49
CA LEU A 251 10.23 10.41 13.49
C LEU A 251 9.59 11.69 12.95
N SER A 252 8.34 11.57 12.55
CA SER A 252 7.43 12.69 12.27
C SER A 252 7.03 13.35 13.59
N ARG A 253 6.97 14.68 13.59
CA ARG A 253 6.62 15.48 14.77
C ARG A 253 5.12 15.53 15.02
#